data_2a1ba7f19e59f775710719bf9ca92b6a
#
_entry.id   2a1ba7f19e59f775710719bf9ca92b6a
#
_cell.length_a   1.000
_cell.length_b   1.000
_cell.length_c   1.000
_cell.angle_alpha   90.00
_cell.angle_beta   90.00
_cell.angle_gamma   90.00
#
_symmetry.space_group_name_H-M   'P 1'
#
loop_
_entity.id
_entity.type
_entity.pdbx_description
1 polymer ?
#
loop_
_entity_poly.entity_id
_entity_poly.type
_entity_poly.pdbx_seq_one_letter_code
_entity_poly.pdbx_strand_id
1 'polypeptide(L)'
;MSISGNRRIFPGVVIALQFMLILEGPLVHADDTSQVITEVERQPFVAATRRLVEAMDFAGEPFSDDIRQKITDVAAMPADKDAVKQLQLILDPLCLAFVNINAESRVKVAEGPVKKELMQQGWRAFLIKVHNEAGINPVLLAESPNALPVYQQGRGPREEPRKNQTLVNPEDVPDRFLDLNMLKREPLKDKLSGLLVEYRVLLLYSRDAGQREASLSFHIGAGTQDIGFRNAVPILFDCKSAVALKLQIHDVDGEPTTANFIVRDTKGRVYPLPSRRLAPDFFFHDQVYRSDGESIMLPPGDYSLVVNRGPEYLPQRLTVAVTEEAEQTVAVDLKRWIHVAKHGWYSGDHHVHAAGCATTTARPKASAPKP
;
A
#
# COMPACT_ATOMS: atom_id res chain seq x y z
N MET A 1 -39.53 83.21 -33.97
CA MET A 1 -40.51 82.46 -33.18
C MET A 1 -40.56 81.02 -33.73
N SER A 2 -40.01 80.10 -33.01
CA SER A 2 -39.71 78.74 -33.41
C SER A 2 -40.68 77.80 -32.74
N ILE A 3 -41.28 76.89 -33.47
CA ILE A 3 -42.04 75.79 -32.88
C ILE A 3 -41.38 74.48 -33.31
N SER A 4 -40.83 73.80 -32.32
CA SER A 4 -40.18 72.51 -32.38
C SER A 4 -41.20 71.37 -32.47
N GLY A 5 -41.07 70.50 -33.47
CA GLY A 5 -41.85 69.26 -33.60
C GLY A 5 -40.99 68.02 -33.24
N ASN A 6 -41.40 67.40 -32.20
CA ASN A 6 -40.73 66.22 -31.64
C ASN A 6 -41.27 64.93 -32.27
N ARG A 7 -40.48 64.21 -33.08
CA ARG A 7 -40.85 62.87 -33.60
C ARG A 7 -40.14 61.81 -32.74
N ARG A 8 -40.92 61.00 -32.03
CA ARG A 8 -40.49 59.82 -31.33
C ARG A 8 -40.30 58.67 -32.33
N ILE A 9 -39.08 58.14 -32.38
CA ILE A 9 -38.77 56.94 -33.12
C ILE A 9 -38.77 55.78 -32.10
N PHE A 10 -39.61 54.77 -32.39
CA PHE A 10 -39.59 53.49 -31.63
C PHE A 10 -38.43 52.58 -32.15
N PRO A 11 -37.60 51.99 -31.27
CA PRO A 11 -36.66 50.98 -31.74
C PRO A 11 -37.32 49.60 -31.82
N GLY A 12 -37.27 49.01 -33.01
CA GLY A 12 -37.70 47.64 -33.25
C GLY A 12 -36.80 46.66 -32.55
N VAL A 13 -37.45 45.77 -31.85
CA VAL A 13 -36.76 44.61 -31.18
C VAL A 13 -36.42 43.58 -32.26
N VAL A 14 -35.15 43.43 -32.57
CA VAL A 14 -34.61 42.31 -33.38
C VAL A 14 -34.34 41.14 -32.45
N ILE A 15 -35.20 40.12 -32.50
CA ILE A 15 -34.97 38.85 -31.81
C ILE A 15 -33.97 38.06 -32.66
N ALA A 16 -32.71 38.05 -32.24
CA ALA A 16 -31.70 37.16 -32.79
C ALA A 16 -31.90 35.76 -32.20
N LEU A 17 -32.41 34.84 -33.00
CA LEU A 17 -32.46 33.40 -32.68
C LEU A 17 -31.03 32.87 -32.75
N GLN A 18 -30.35 32.73 -31.59
CA GLN A 18 -29.10 31.98 -31.49
C GLN A 18 -29.40 30.48 -31.58
N PHE A 19 -29.09 29.87 -32.71
CA PHE A 19 -28.98 28.46 -32.87
C PHE A 19 -27.75 27.99 -32.02
N MET A 20 -28.04 27.43 -30.87
CA MET A 20 -27.02 26.76 -30.03
C MET A 20 -26.74 25.42 -30.70
N LEU A 21 -25.67 25.36 -31.51
CA LEU A 21 -25.09 24.11 -31.96
C LEU A 21 -24.55 23.38 -30.71
N ILE A 22 -25.30 22.41 -30.23
CA ILE A 22 -24.79 21.42 -29.28
C ILE A 22 -23.80 20.56 -30.07
N LEU A 23 -22.51 20.86 -29.95
CA LEU A 23 -21.45 19.92 -30.32
C LEU A 23 -21.60 18.74 -29.37
N GLU A 24 -22.25 17.68 -29.83
CA GLU A 24 -22.05 16.35 -29.22
C GLU A 24 -20.59 15.99 -29.45
N GLY A 25 -19.75 16.29 -28.42
CA GLY A 25 -18.42 15.73 -28.34
C GLY A 25 -18.54 14.21 -28.34
N PRO A 26 -17.59 13.48 -28.94
CA PRO A 26 -17.60 12.02 -28.88
C PRO A 26 -17.72 11.61 -27.43
N LEU A 27 -18.77 10.86 -27.09
CA LEU A 27 -18.90 10.12 -25.86
C LEU A 27 -17.61 9.28 -25.75
N VAL A 28 -16.71 9.71 -24.89
CA VAL A 28 -15.57 8.88 -24.48
C VAL A 28 -16.20 7.64 -23.86
N HIS A 29 -16.19 6.56 -24.62
CA HIS A 29 -16.62 5.26 -24.12
C HIS A 29 -15.87 5.00 -22.85
N ALA A 30 -16.58 4.85 -21.74
CA ALA A 30 -16.04 4.28 -20.51
C ALA A 30 -15.39 2.95 -20.90
N ASP A 31 -14.13 2.81 -20.54
CA ASP A 31 -13.25 1.74 -20.98
C ASP A 31 -13.88 0.37 -20.72
N ASP A 32 -13.90 -0.48 -21.74
CA ASP A 32 -14.48 -1.82 -21.81
C ASP A 32 -13.79 -2.86 -20.85
N THR A 33 -12.87 -2.40 -20.01
CA THR A 33 -12.07 -3.24 -19.10
C THR A 33 -12.86 -3.79 -17.90
N SER A 34 -14.06 -3.24 -17.61
CA SER A 34 -14.95 -3.71 -16.53
C SER A 34 -15.96 -4.77 -16.98
N GLN A 35 -15.93 -5.16 -18.25
CA GLN A 35 -16.92 -6.06 -18.84
C GLN A 35 -16.86 -7.46 -18.25
N VAL A 36 -18.03 -8.08 -18.02
CA VAL A 36 -18.14 -9.51 -17.65
C VAL A 36 -17.82 -10.35 -18.88
N ILE A 37 -16.83 -11.21 -18.78
CA ILE A 37 -16.36 -12.09 -19.85
C ILE A 37 -17.05 -13.45 -19.72
N THR A 38 -17.77 -13.87 -20.76
CA THR A 38 -18.60 -15.10 -20.71
C THR A 38 -17.91 -16.34 -21.29
N GLU A 39 -16.89 -16.15 -22.15
CA GLU A 39 -16.18 -17.24 -22.83
C GLU A 39 -15.05 -17.83 -21.97
N VAL A 40 -15.32 -18.08 -20.70
CA VAL A 40 -14.35 -18.62 -19.74
C VAL A 40 -14.74 -20.05 -19.38
N GLU A 41 -13.78 -20.97 -19.41
CA GLU A 41 -14.01 -22.36 -18.99
C GLU A 41 -14.33 -22.43 -17.49
N ARG A 42 -15.52 -22.95 -17.17
CA ARG A 42 -16.08 -22.97 -15.83
C ARG A 42 -15.19 -23.70 -14.82
N GLN A 43 -14.76 -24.92 -15.11
CA GLN A 43 -14.05 -25.76 -14.13
C GLN A 43 -12.75 -25.11 -13.64
N PRO A 44 -11.84 -24.68 -14.53
CA PRO A 44 -10.61 -24.04 -14.08
C PRO A 44 -10.85 -22.69 -13.41
N PHE A 45 -11.87 -21.92 -13.85
CA PHE A 45 -12.21 -20.63 -13.23
C PHE A 45 -12.76 -20.81 -11.80
N VAL A 46 -13.65 -21.76 -11.56
CA VAL A 46 -14.15 -22.10 -10.22
C VAL A 46 -13.01 -22.58 -9.32
N ALA A 47 -12.12 -23.43 -9.85
CA ALA A 47 -10.96 -23.89 -9.09
C ALA A 47 -9.99 -22.75 -8.73
N ALA A 48 -9.78 -21.79 -9.64
CA ALA A 48 -9.00 -20.59 -9.40
C ALA A 48 -9.66 -19.68 -8.35
N THR A 49 -11.00 -19.53 -8.39
CA THR A 49 -11.75 -18.76 -7.41
C THR A 49 -11.65 -19.34 -6.00
N ARG A 50 -11.67 -20.68 -5.85
CA ARG A 50 -11.47 -21.33 -4.55
C ARG A 50 -10.07 -21.01 -3.97
N ARG A 51 -9.03 -21.12 -4.80
CA ARG A 51 -7.67 -20.74 -4.38
C ARG A 51 -7.56 -19.25 -4.05
N LEU A 52 -8.33 -18.41 -4.73
CA LEU A 52 -8.39 -16.97 -4.39
C LEU A 52 -8.97 -16.74 -3.00
N VAL A 53 -10.04 -17.45 -2.61
CA VAL A 53 -10.60 -17.37 -1.25
C VAL A 53 -9.56 -17.74 -0.20
N GLU A 54 -8.86 -18.85 -0.38
CA GLU A 54 -7.76 -19.28 0.50
C GLU A 54 -6.62 -18.25 0.54
N ALA A 55 -6.32 -17.63 -0.60
CA ALA A 55 -5.27 -16.61 -0.70
C ALA A 55 -5.62 -15.33 0.07
N MET A 56 -6.89 -14.92 0.09
CA MET A 56 -7.35 -13.78 0.87
C MET A 56 -7.28 -14.06 2.37
N ASP A 57 -7.62 -15.29 2.81
CA ASP A 57 -7.43 -15.73 4.20
C ASP A 57 -5.96 -15.68 4.61
N PHE A 58 -5.10 -16.20 3.75
CA PHE A 58 -3.66 -16.18 3.98
C PHE A 58 -3.09 -14.76 4.01
N ALA A 59 -3.59 -13.87 3.16
CA ALA A 59 -3.21 -12.46 3.15
C ALA A 59 -3.65 -11.70 4.42
N GLY A 60 -4.70 -12.21 5.12
CA GLY A 60 -5.25 -11.61 6.32
C GLY A 60 -6.39 -10.63 6.08
N GLU A 61 -6.96 -10.69 4.91
CA GLU A 61 -8.14 -9.92 4.49
C GLU A 61 -9.20 -10.91 3.96
N PRO A 62 -9.74 -11.79 4.82
CA PRO A 62 -10.74 -12.76 4.39
C PRO A 62 -11.96 -12.06 3.81
N PHE A 63 -12.58 -12.68 2.81
CA PHE A 63 -13.88 -12.24 2.37
C PHE A 63 -14.90 -12.39 3.51
N SER A 64 -15.91 -11.50 3.54
CA SER A 64 -17.02 -11.64 4.47
C SER A 64 -17.75 -12.98 4.29
N ASP A 65 -18.39 -13.46 5.36
CA ASP A 65 -19.15 -14.72 5.32
C ASP A 65 -20.22 -14.73 4.23
N ASP A 66 -20.88 -13.59 3.98
CA ASP A 66 -21.86 -13.42 2.91
C ASP A 66 -21.23 -13.64 1.52
N ILE A 67 -20.06 -13.03 1.26
CA ILE A 67 -19.33 -13.20 -0.01
C ILE A 67 -18.86 -14.64 -0.18
N ARG A 68 -18.31 -15.24 0.89
CA ARG A 68 -17.87 -16.65 0.87
C ARG A 68 -19.02 -17.61 0.56
N GLN A 69 -20.18 -17.39 1.19
CA GLN A 69 -21.35 -18.20 0.96
C GLN A 69 -21.82 -18.07 -0.49
N LYS A 70 -21.96 -16.86 -1.01
CA LYS A 70 -22.30 -16.62 -2.41
C LYS A 70 -21.34 -17.31 -3.40
N ILE A 71 -20.02 -17.21 -3.17
CA ILE A 71 -19.03 -17.89 -3.99
C ILE A 71 -19.22 -19.41 -3.93
N THR A 72 -19.47 -19.96 -2.74
CA THR A 72 -19.67 -21.41 -2.52
C THR A 72 -20.91 -21.89 -3.25
N ASP A 73 -22.02 -21.19 -3.12
CA ASP A 73 -23.31 -21.54 -3.74
C ASP A 73 -23.19 -21.52 -5.26
N VAL A 74 -22.58 -20.48 -5.82
CA VAL A 74 -22.38 -20.36 -7.27
C VAL A 74 -21.40 -21.43 -7.79
N ALA A 75 -20.35 -21.74 -7.04
CA ALA A 75 -19.38 -22.78 -7.38
C ALA A 75 -19.99 -24.20 -7.37
N ALA A 76 -21.07 -24.41 -6.61
CA ALA A 76 -21.80 -25.68 -6.52
C ALA A 76 -22.90 -25.84 -7.58
N MET A 77 -23.25 -24.81 -8.32
CA MET A 77 -24.28 -24.86 -9.37
C MET A 77 -23.96 -25.93 -10.43
N PRO A 78 -24.94 -26.72 -10.88
CA PRO A 78 -24.69 -27.88 -11.75
C PRO A 78 -24.30 -27.53 -13.19
N ALA A 79 -24.66 -26.39 -13.72
CA ALA A 79 -24.37 -26.06 -15.11
C ALA A 79 -23.76 -24.68 -15.31
N ASP A 80 -22.81 -24.64 -16.11
CA ASP A 80 -22.40 -23.86 -17.26
C ASP A 80 -22.14 -22.35 -17.09
N LYS A 81 -22.48 -21.60 -18.08
CA LYS A 81 -22.10 -20.19 -18.34
C LYS A 81 -22.51 -19.20 -17.24
N ASP A 82 -23.61 -19.48 -16.54
CA ASP A 82 -24.12 -18.56 -15.51
C ASP A 82 -23.22 -18.49 -14.27
N ALA A 83 -22.58 -19.60 -13.88
CA ALA A 83 -21.67 -19.60 -12.73
C ALA A 83 -20.45 -18.69 -12.95
N VAL A 84 -19.86 -18.68 -14.13
CA VAL A 84 -18.73 -17.80 -14.47
C VAL A 84 -19.13 -16.33 -14.40
N LYS A 85 -20.29 -16.01 -14.96
CA LYS A 85 -20.85 -14.65 -14.91
C LYS A 85 -21.13 -14.21 -13.47
N GLN A 86 -21.79 -15.08 -12.68
CA GLN A 86 -22.15 -14.76 -11.30
C GLN A 86 -20.91 -14.58 -10.40
N LEU A 87 -19.89 -15.42 -10.55
CA LEU A 87 -18.63 -15.24 -9.81
C LEU A 87 -17.96 -13.91 -10.15
N GLN A 88 -17.94 -13.49 -11.41
CA GLN A 88 -17.43 -12.18 -11.77
C GLN A 88 -18.27 -11.05 -11.16
N LEU A 89 -19.61 -11.15 -11.20
CA LEU A 89 -20.49 -10.16 -10.57
C LEU A 89 -20.29 -10.03 -9.05
N ILE A 90 -19.85 -11.10 -8.39
CA ILE A 90 -19.49 -11.09 -6.95
C ILE A 90 -18.11 -10.46 -6.73
N LEU A 91 -17.12 -10.78 -7.59
CA LEU A 91 -15.72 -10.42 -7.38
C LEU A 91 -15.35 -9.06 -7.99
N ASP A 92 -15.93 -8.66 -9.11
CA ASP A 92 -15.61 -7.40 -9.79
C ASP A 92 -15.81 -6.15 -8.91
N PRO A 93 -16.87 -6.07 -8.09
CA PRO A 93 -17.03 -4.95 -7.13
C PRO A 93 -15.91 -4.85 -6.08
N LEU A 94 -15.14 -5.91 -5.88
CA LEU A 94 -14.04 -5.99 -4.91
C LEU A 94 -12.67 -5.70 -5.56
N CYS A 95 -12.63 -5.41 -6.84
CA CYS A 95 -11.38 -5.16 -7.56
C CYS A 95 -10.91 -3.72 -7.40
N LEU A 96 -9.61 -3.54 -7.13
CA LEU A 96 -8.92 -2.26 -7.13
C LEU A 96 -8.59 -1.79 -8.55
N ALA A 97 -8.27 -2.74 -9.42
CA ALA A 97 -7.95 -2.46 -10.81
C ALA A 97 -8.37 -3.61 -11.73
N PHE A 98 -8.66 -3.26 -12.97
CA PHE A 98 -8.88 -4.17 -14.08
C PHE A 98 -7.67 -4.08 -15.03
N VAL A 99 -7.03 -5.20 -15.28
CA VAL A 99 -5.87 -5.34 -16.15
C VAL A 99 -6.27 -6.11 -17.38
N ASN A 100 -6.21 -5.50 -18.54
CA ASN A 100 -6.41 -6.17 -19.83
C ASN A 100 -5.04 -6.42 -20.48
N ILE A 101 -4.79 -7.64 -20.89
CA ILE A 101 -3.63 -8.08 -21.68
C ILE A 101 -4.18 -8.49 -23.05
N ASN A 102 -4.04 -7.63 -24.03
CA ASN A 102 -4.57 -7.88 -25.36
C ASN A 102 -3.82 -9.00 -26.10
N ALA A 103 -4.31 -9.41 -27.26
CA ALA A 103 -3.72 -10.49 -28.06
C ALA A 103 -2.25 -10.22 -28.47
N GLU A 104 -1.82 -8.96 -28.48
CA GLU A 104 -0.43 -8.56 -28.75
C GLU A 104 0.42 -8.46 -27.47
N SER A 105 -0.09 -8.94 -26.33
CA SER A 105 0.58 -8.89 -25.02
C SER A 105 0.82 -7.48 -24.49
N ARG A 106 0.01 -6.50 -24.90
CA ARG A 106 0.03 -5.14 -24.38
C ARG A 106 -0.91 -5.01 -23.18
N VAL A 107 -0.48 -4.25 -22.17
CA VAL A 107 -1.22 -4.11 -20.91
C VAL A 107 -1.94 -2.77 -20.88
N LYS A 108 -3.25 -2.80 -20.61
CA LYS A 108 -4.09 -1.67 -20.30
C LYS A 108 -4.70 -1.84 -18.92
N VAL A 109 -4.78 -0.75 -18.15
CA VAL A 109 -5.29 -0.77 -16.78
C VAL A 109 -6.39 0.26 -16.62
N ALA A 110 -7.44 -0.14 -15.92
CA ALA A 110 -8.50 0.76 -15.47
C ALA A 110 -8.69 0.62 -13.96
N GLU A 111 -9.18 1.68 -13.34
CA GLU A 111 -9.53 1.70 -11.92
C GLU A 111 -10.76 0.83 -11.67
N GLY A 112 -10.71 0.03 -10.59
CA GLY A 112 -11.83 -0.79 -10.13
C GLY A 112 -12.72 -0.06 -9.11
N PRO A 113 -13.90 -0.62 -8.82
CA PRO A 113 -14.92 0.04 -7.99
C PRO A 113 -14.73 -0.13 -6.47
N VAL A 114 -13.80 -0.98 -6.01
CA VAL A 114 -13.61 -1.22 -4.57
C VAL A 114 -13.32 0.09 -3.82
N LYS A 115 -13.71 0.15 -2.57
CA LYS A 115 -13.37 1.27 -1.68
C LYS A 115 -11.86 1.35 -1.51
N LYS A 116 -11.25 2.51 -1.81
CA LYS A 116 -9.81 2.74 -1.80
C LYS A 116 -9.35 3.13 -0.38
N GLU A 117 -9.57 2.25 0.58
CA GLU A 117 -9.13 2.46 1.95
C GLU A 117 -7.84 1.71 2.25
N LEU A 118 -6.84 2.45 2.74
CA LEU A 118 -5.63 1.90 3.34
C LEU A 118 -5.62 2.16 4.85
N MET A 119 -4.69 1.53 5.53
CA MET A 119 -4.44 1.75 6.95
C MET A 119 -3.00 2.24 7.12
N GLN A 120 -2.82 3.33 7.84
CA GLN A 120 -1.48 3.80 8.21
C GLN A 120 -0.72 2.69 8.93
N GLN A 121 0.52 2.47 8.52
CA GLN A 121 1.41 1.42 9.04
C GLN A 121 0.84 0.00 8.85
N GLY A 122 -0.15 -0.19 7.96
CA GLY A 122 -0.84 -1.47 7.78
C GLY A 122 -0.83 -1.99 6.35
N TRP A 123 -0.98 -3.30 6.22
CA TRP A 123 -1.16 -3.98 4.95
C TRP A 123 -2.65 -4.21 4.67
N ARG A 124 -3.06 -3.96 3.44
CA ARG A 124 -4.38 -4.30 2.92
C ARG A 124 -4.24 -5.13 1.65
N ALA A 125 -5.14 -6.09 1.46
CA ALA A 125 -5.18 -6.92 0.26
C ALA A 125 -6.31 -6.46 -0.66
N PHE A 126 -6.03 -6.35 -1.94
CA PHE A 126 -6.99 -5.96 -2.98
C PHE A 126 -7.00 -6.98 -4.10
N LEU A 127 -8.16 -7.15 -4.73
CA LEU A 127 -8.27 -7.93 -5.95
C LEU A 127 -7.86 -7.12 -7.18
N ILE A 128 -7.20 -7.80 -8.11
CA ILE A 128 -6.92 -7.33 -9.45
C ILE A 128 -7.54 -8.34 -10.41
N LYS A 129 -8.52 -7.91 -11.22
CA LYS A 129 -9.05 -8.73 -12.31
C LYS A 129 -8.10 -8.64 -13.49
N VAL A 130 -7.76 -9.78 -14.06
CA VAL A 130 -6.92 -9.87 -15.26
C VAL A 130 -7.75 -10.50 -16.38
N HIS A 131 -7.94 -9.76 -17.47
CA HIS A 131 -8.46 -10.26 -18.74
C HIS A 131 -7.27 -10.53 -19.66
N ASN A 132 -6.99 -11.80 -19.94
CA ASN A 132 -5.79 -12.27 -20.62
C ASN A 132 -6.15 -12.83 -22.01
N GLU A 133 -6.41 -11.93 -22.95
CA GLU A 133 -6.77 -12.32 -24.34
C GLU A 133 -5.64 -13.03 -25.07
N ALA A 134 -4.38 -12.77 -24.69
CA ALA A 134 -3.21 -13.42 -25.25
C ALA A 134 -3.07 -14.90 -24.81
N GLY A 135 -3.77 -15.34 -23.76
CA GLY A 135 -3.67 -16.70 -23.21
C GLY A 135 -2.27 -17.07 -22.69
N ILE A 136 -1.44 -16.08 -22.35
CA ILE A 136 -0.04 -16.26 -21.94
C ILE A 136 0.09 -16.46 -20.43
N ASN A 137 1.25 -16.96 -20.00
CA ASN A 137 1.54 -17.33 -18.61
C ASN A 137 2.73 -16.54 -18.02
N PRO A 138 2.81 -15.20 -18.16
CA PRO A 138 3.87 -14.41 -17.56
C PRO A 138 3.66 -14.23 -16.06
N VAL A 139 4.67 -13.66 -15.40
CA VAL A 139 4.50 -13.07 -14.07
C VAL A 139 3.85 -11.70 -14.24
N LEU A 140 2.72 -11.46 -13.58
CA LEU A 140 2.15 -10.12 -13.49
C LEU A 140 2.92 -9.33 -12.43
N LEU A 141 3.48 -8.20 -12.83
CA LEU A 141 4.22 -7.29 -11.97
C LEU A 141 3.40 -6.03 -11.74
N ALA A 142 3.46 -5.52 -10.51
CA ALA A 142 2.87 -4.24 -10.14
C ALA A 142 3.98 -3.32 -9.65
N GLU A 143 3.93 -2.05 -10.04
CA GLU A 143 4.89 -1.02 -9.67
C GLU A 143 4.20 0.30 -9.37
N SER A 144 4.88 1.16 -8.62
CA SER A 144 4.40 2.51 -8.33
C SER A 144 5.61 3.43 -8.09
N PRO A 145 5.61 4.66 -8.62
CA PRO A 145 6.58 5.67 -8.23
C PRO A 145 6.51 6.00 -6.73
N ASN A 146 5.31 5.87 -6.13
CA ASN A 146 5.08 6.08 -4.71
C ASN A 146 5.63 4.96 -3.81
N ALA A 147 6.05 3.83 -4.42
CA ALA A 147 6.67 2.69 -3.74
C ALA A 147 8.18 2.61 -3.96
N LEU A 148 8.79 3.57 -4.64
CA LEU A 148 10.24 3.65 -4.80
C LEU A 148 10.94 3.76 -3.44
N PRO A 149 12.22 3.34 -3.32
CA PRO A 149 12.96 3.40 -2.06
C PRO A 149 12.99 4.79 -1.44
N VAL A 150 12.85 4.87 -0.12
CA VAL A 150 12.93 6.12 0.67
C VAL A 150 14.34 6.38 1.22
N TYR A 151 15.27 5.45 0.99
CA TYR A 151 16.68 5.54 1.38
C TYR A 151 17.55 4.97 0.28
N GLN A 152 18.78 5.44 0.23
CA GLN A 152 19.78 4.97 -0.71
C GLN A 152 20.77 4.05 0.02
N GLN A 153 20.92 2.81 -0.44
CA GLN A 153 21.95 1.91 0.09
C GLN A 153 23.30 2.30 -0.55
N GLY A 154 24.21 2.82 0.26
CA GLY A 154 25.59 3.12 -0.14
C GLY A 154 26.60 2.24 0.61
N ARG A 155 27.52 1.58 -0.09
CA ARG A 155 28.73 1.01 0.51
C ARG A 155 29.88 2.02 0.30
N GLY A 156 30.01 2.98 1.22
CA GLY A 156 31.08 3.97 1.20
C GLY A 156 30.92 5.11 0.17
N PRO A 157 31.86 6.07 0.18
CA PRO A 157 31.84 7.16 -0.78
C PRO A 157 32.02 6.61 -2.20
N ARG A 158 31.09 6.91 -3.08
CA ARG A 158 31.18 6.60 -4.51
C ARG A 158 31.13 7.88 -5.29
N GLU A 159 32.07 8.02 -6.17
CA GLU A 159 32.16 9.17 -7.09
C GLU A 159 31.06 9.16 -8.15
N GLU A 160 30.46 7.97 -8.46
CA GLU A 160 29.35 7.88 -9.41
C GLU A 160 28.27 6.87 -8.95
N PRO A 161 26.97 7.17 -9.15
CA PRO A 161 25.91 6.19 -8.95
C PRO A 161 26.02 5.07 -9.99
N ARG A 162 25.79 3.83 -9.57
CA ARG A 162 25.67 2.71 -10.53
C ARG A 162 24.53 3.01 -11.49
N LYS A 163 24.69 2.68 -12.78
CA LYS A 163 23.72 2.93 -13.87
C LYS A 163 22.27 2.54 -13.58
N ASN A 164 22.02 1.68 -12.58
CA ASN A 164 20.69 1.18 -12.18
C ASN A 164 20.31 1.55 -10.74
N GLN A 165 20.95 2.50 -10.10
CA GLN A 165 20.56 2.97 -8.77
C GLN A 165 19.62 4.17 -8.92
N THR A 166 18.39 4.00 -8.47
CA THR A 166 17.44 5.11 -8.35
C THR A 166 17.95 6.07 -7.28
N LEU A 167 18.34 7.27 -7.70
CA LEU A 167 18.67 8.33 -6.75
C LEU A 167 17.44 8.68 -5.92
N VAL A 168 17.64 8.84 -4.61
CA VAL A 168 16.60 9.27 -3.70
C VAL A 168 16.81 10.74 -3.41
N ASN A 169 15.95 11.58 -3.99
CA ASN A 169 15.92 13.01 -3.66
C ASN A 169 15.10 13.20 -2.39
N PRO A 170 15.54 14.07 -1.46
CA PRO A 170 14.79 14.37 -0.24
C PRO A 170 13.35 14.82 -0.49
N GLU A 171 13.14 15.52 -1.57
CA GLU A 171 11.86 16.10 -1.98
C GLU A 171 10.83 15.02 -2.39
N ASP A 172 11.30 13.88 -2.90
CA ASP A 172 10.43 12.77 -3.32
C ASP A 172 9.96 11.91 -2.14
N VAL A 173 10.66 11.93 -1.00
CA VAL A 173 10.41 11.02 0.13
C VAL A 173 8.99 11.13 0.71
N PRO A 174 8.38 12.32 0.82
CA PRO A 174 6.98 12.44 1.23
C PRO A 174 6.02 11.65 0.34
N ASP A 175 6.24 11.64 -0.97
CA ASP A 175 5.36 10.97 -1.93
C ASP A 175 5.62 9.45 -2.01
N ARG A 176 6.75 8.97 -1.47
CA ARG A 176 7.11 7.54 -1.41
C ARG A 176 6.56 6.88 -0.15
N PHE A 177 5.25 6.98 0.06
CA PHE A 177 4.57 6.49 1.26
C PHE A 177 4.10 5.03 1.15
N LEU A 178 3.99 4.51 -0.07
CA LEU A 178 3.41 3.22 -0.39
C LEU A 178 4.48 2.12 -0.41
N ASP A 179 4.09 0.89 -0.05
CA ASP A 179 4.77 -0.34 -0.45
C ASP A 179 3.76 -1.26 -1.11
N LEU A 180 4.21 -2.08 -2.04
CA LEU A 180 3.33 -2.97 -2.78
C LEU A 180 3.97 -4.32 -3.07
N ASN A 181 3.14 -5.36 -3.05
CA ASN A 181 3.57 -6.71 -3.36
C ASN A 181 2.44 -7.53 -3.97
N MET A 182 2.66 -8.06 -5.18
CA MET A 182 1.76 -9.08 -5.72
C MET A 182 1.93 -10.38 -4.95
N LEU A 183 0.83 -10.98 -4.50
CA LEU A 183 0.89 -12.29 -3.84
C LEU A 183 1.27 -13.37 -4.86
N LYS A 184 2.51 -13.86 -4.76
CA LYS A 184 3.15 -14.80 -5.71
C LYS A 184 3.50 -16.14 -5.08
N ARG A 185 2.74 -16.59 -4.09
CA ARG A 185 2.98 -17.83 -3.36
C ARG A 185 1.69 -18.60 -3.16
N GLU A 186 1.79 -19.89 -2.87
CA GLU A 186 0.63 -20.73 -2.55
C GLU A 186 -0.35 -20.01 -1.59
N PRO A 187 -1.66 -20.14 -1.86
CA PRO A 187 -2.31 -21.02 -2.86
C PRO A 187 -2.36 -20.43 -4.29
N LEU A 188 -1.85 -19.19 -4.51
CA LEU A 188 -1.71 -18.60 -5.84
C LEU A 188 -0.31 -18.86 -6.39
N LYS A 189 -0.22 -19.18 -7.68
CA LYS A 189 1.07 -19.31 -8.38
C LYS A 189 1.65 -17.91 -8.66
N ASP A 190 2.96 -17.83 -8.88
CA ASP A 190 3.65 -16.59 -9.25
C ASP A 190 3.26 -16.11 -10.66
N LYS A 191 3.00 -17.05 -11.59
CA LYS A 191 2.60 -16.77 -12.98
C LYS A 191 1.09 -16.74 -13.16
N LEU A 192 0.64 -16.03 -14.18
CA LEU A 192 -0.73 -16.15 -14.69
C LEU A 192 -0.97 -17.58 -15.18
N SER A 193 -2.21 -18.01 -15.09
CA SER A 193 -2.58 -19.39 -15.46
C SER A 193 -2.77 -19.59 -16.96
N GLY A 194 -2.92 -18.50 -17.72
CA GLY A 194 -3.32 -18.52 -19.11
C GLY A 194 -4.84 -18.58 -19.31
N LEU A 195 -5.63 -18.59 -18.24
CA LEU A 195 -7.08 -18.43 -18.33
C LEU A 195 -7.43 -17.05 -18.90
N LEU A 196 -8.50 -17.00 -19.67
CA LEU A 196 -9.01 -15.76 -20.25
C LEU A 196 -9.33 -14.71 -19.17
N VAL A 197 -9.84 -15.17 -18.01
CA VAL A 197 -10.07 -14.33 -16.83
C VAL A 197 -9.50 -15.00 -15.60
N GLU A 198 -8.76 -14.23 -14.81
CA GLU A 198 -8.33 -14.64 -13.47
C GLU A 198 -8.23 -13.46 -12.52
N TYR A 199 -8.26 -13.74 -11.22
CA TYR A 199 -8.10 -12.72 -10.17
C TYR A 199 -6.77 -12.93 -9.46
N ARG A 200 -6.08 -11.81 -9.21
CA ARG A 200 -4.81 -11.77 -8.47
C ARG A 200 -4.98 -10.92 -7.23
N VAL A 201 -4.09 -11.10 -6.26
CA VAL A 201 -4.10 -10.34 -5.01
C VAL A 201 -2.89 -9.41 -4.98
N LEU A 202 -3.17 -8.12 -4.79
CA LEU A 202 -2.19 -7.07 -4.57
C LEU A 202 -2.23 -6.65 -3.10
N LEU A 203 -1.10 -6.73 -2.42
CA LEU A 203 -0.90 -6.22 -1.07
C LEU A 203 -0.37 -4.79 -1.16
N LEU A 204 -1.00 -3.87 -0.47
CA LEU A 204 -0.58 -2.48 -0.33
C LEU A 204 -0.36 -2.15 1.15
N TYR A 205 0.72 -1.43 1.42
CA TYR A 205 1.03 -0.87 2.73
C TYR A 205 1.13 0.64 2.61
N SER A 206 0.58 1.38 3.58
CA SER A 206 0.75 2.83 3.66
C SER A 206 1.57 3.21 4.89
N ARG A 207 2.62 4.01 4.72
CA ARG A 207 3.34 4.64 5.82
C ARG A 207 2.50 5.73 6.48
N ASP A 208 1.75 6.47 5.69
CA ASP A 208 1.11 7.73 6.09
C ASP A 208 -0.41 7.58 6.19
N ALA A 209 -1.03 8.48 6.96
CA ALA A 209 -2.48 8.65 7.05
C ALA A 209 -2.98 9.78 6.14
N GLY A 210 -4.31 9.91 6.02
CA GLY A 210 -4.99 10.94 5.24
C GLY A 210 -5.16 10.58 3.78
N GLN A 211 -5.62 11.53 2.98
CA GLN A 211 -5.78 11.30 1.55
C GLN A 211 -4.41 11.27 0.86
N ARG A 212 -4.15 10.22 0.08
CA ARG A 212 -2.91 9.99 -0.64
C ARG A 212 -3.21 9.48 -2.04
N GLU A 213 -2.67 10.11 -3.06
CA GLU A 213 -2.74 9.62 -4.42
C GLU A 213 -1.50 8.77 -4.74
N ALA A 214 -1.72 7.63 -5.41
CA ALA A 214 -0.65 6.79 -5.92
C ALA A 214 -0.96 6.34 -7.35
N SER A 215 0.06 6.32 -8.20
CA SER A 215 -0.05 5.74 -9.53
C SER A 215 0.36 4.27 -9.46
N LEU A 216 -0.57 3.37 -9.78
CA LEU A 216 -0.30 1.94 -9.87
C LEU A 216 -0.14 1.52 -11.33
N SER A 217 0.96 0.89 -11.67
CA SER A 217 1.21 0.34 -12.99
C SER A 217 1.35 -1.18 -12.94
N PHE A 218 0.90 -1.83 -14.03
CA PHE A 218 0.98 -3.28 -14.18
C PHE A 218 1.66 -3.62 -15.49
N HIS A 219 2.50 -4.65 -15.48
CA HIS A 219 3.19 -5.13 -16.67
C HIS A 219 3.55 -6.62 -16.56
N ILE A 220 3.90 -7.21 -17.67
CA ILE A 220 4.23 -8.64 -17.79
C ILE A 220 5.71 -8.87 -18.17
N GLY A 221 6.55 -7.86 -17.99
CA GLY A 221 8.00 -7.93 -18.22
C GLY A 221 8.43 -7.96 -19.70
N ALA A 222 7.50 -8.09 -20.64
CA ALA A 222 7.78 -8.08 -22.09
C ALA A 222 6.85 -7.06 -22.77
N GLY A 223 7.32 -6.44 -23.82
CA GLY A 223 6.52 -5.62 -24.71
C GLY A 223 6.91 -4.15 -24.74
N THR A 224 6.87 -3.57 -25.93
CA THR A 224 6.89 -2.12 -26.14
C THR A 224 5.49 -1.58 -25.96
N GLN A 225 5.36 -0.51 -25.17
CA GLN A 225 4.08 0.19 -25.05
C GLN A 225 3.91 1.13 -26.25
N ASP A 226 2.84 0.94 -26.99
CA ASP A 226 2.43 1.90 -28.00
C ASP A 226 1.70 3.09 -27.38
N ILE A 227 1.73 4.20 -28.10
CA ILE A 227 0.92 5.39 -27.78
C ILE A 227 -0.57 5.00 -27.72
N GLY A 228 -1.19 5.18 -26.55
CA GLY A 228 -2.59 4.83 -26.30
C GLY A 228 -2.84 3.65 -25.37
N PHE A 229 -1.83 2.81 -25.10
CA PHE A 229 -1.90 1.80 -24.05
C PHE A 229 -1.41 2.39 -22.73
N ARG A 230 -2.34 2.49 -21.77
CA ARG A 230 -2.05 2.98 -20.42
C ARG A 230 -1.99 1.79 -19.48
N ASN A 231 -0.79 1.43 -19.06
CA ASN A 231 -0.58 0.38 -18.06
C ASN A 231 -0.56 0.91 -16.62
N ALA A 232 -0.86 2.18 -16.42
CA ALA A 232 -0.89 2.83 -15.12
C ALA A 232 -2.21 3.58 -14.90
N VAL A 233 -2.64 3.59 -13.64
CA VAL A 233 -3.84 4.29 -13.19
C VAL A 233 -3.54 5.07 -11.91
N PRO A 234 -3.90 6.36 -11.81
CA PRO A 234 -3.85 7.10 -10.57
C PRO A 234 -5.03 6.71 -9.69
N ILE A 235 -4.78 6.46 -8.41
CA ILE A 235 -5.79 6.07 -7.43
C ILE A 235 -5.65 6.96 -6.20
N LEU A 236 -6.74 7.60 -5.80
CA LEU A 236 -6.81 8.37 -4.56
C LEU A 236 -7.26 7.44 -3.41
N PHE A 237 -6.35 7.21 -2.46
CA PHE A 237 -6.61 6.41 -1.28
C PHE A 237 -7.01 7.28 -0.08
N ASP A 238 -7.93 6.75 0.74
CA ASP A 238 -8.23 7.24 2.08
C ASP A 238 -7.46 6.36 3.09
N CYS A 239 -6.33 6.85 3.58
CA CYS A 239 -5.47 6.13 4.51
C CYS A 239 -5.92 6.43 5.94
N LYS A 240 -6.61 5.50 6.60
CA LYS A 240 -7.05 5.61 7.98
C LYS A 240 -5.86 5.70 8.93
N SER A 241 -5.98 6.51 9.98
CA SER A 241 -4.93 6.66 10.98
C SER A 241 -4.75 5.37 11.79
N ALA A 242 -3.49 5.02 12.04
CA ALA A 242 -3.14 4.00 13.02
C ALA A 242 -3.32 4.53 14.45
N VAL A 243 -3.27 3.62 15.42
CA VAL A 243 -3.36 3.92 16.85
C VAL A 243 -1.97 4.19 17.41
N ALA A 244 -1.84 5.20 18.25
CA ALA A 244 -0.60 5.50 18.96
C ALA A 244 -0.47 4.59 20.20
N LEU A 245 0.41 3.58 20.13
CA LEU A 245 0.80 2.77 21.28
C LEU A 245 1.88 3.53 22.05
N LYS A 246 1.50 4.21 23.14
CA LYS A 246 2.42 4.94 24.00
C LYS A 246 3.25 3.98 24.87
N LEU A 247 4.51 4.27 25.03
CA LEU A 247 5.45 3.44 25.78
C LEU A 247 5.83 4.16 27.08
N GLN A 248 5.71 3.46 28.21
CA GLN A 248 6.27 3.85 29.50
C GLN A 248 7.43 2.92 29.79
N ILE A 249 8.65 3.44 29.80
CA ILE A 249 9.86 2.63 29.84
C ILE A 249 10.71 3.04 31.02
N HIS A 250 10.84 2.14 32.00
CA HIS A 250 11.65 2.39 33.20
C HIS A 250 12.83 1.40 33.28
N ASP A 251 13.97 1.90 33.73
CA ASP A 251 15.12 1.08 34.09
C ASP A 251 14.88 0.45 35.49
N VAL A 252 15.81 -0.37 35.96
CA VAL A 252 15.72 -1.10 37.24
C VAL A 252 15.64 -0.20 38.48
N ASP A 253 16.04 1.06 38.35
CA ASP A 253 15.95 2.09 39.38
C ASP A 253 14.64 2.89 39.34
N GLY A 254 13.76 2.58 38.39
CA GLY A 254 12.50 3.27 38.15
C GLY A 254 12.60 4.53 37.32
N GLU A 255 13.81 4.91 36.88
CA GLU A 255 14.02 6.10 36.07
C GLU A 255 13.59 5.88 34.60
N PRO A 256 13.04 6.92 33.94
CA PRO A 256 12.70 6.87 32.52
C PRO A 256 13.93 6.56 31.67
N THR A 257 13.74 5.71 30.65
CA THR A 257 14.86 5.30 29.82
C THR A 257 14.46 5.01 28.37
N THR A 258 15.40 4.52 27.56
CA THR A 258 15.21 4.12 26.18
C THR A 258 15.33 2.60 26.05
N ALA A 259 14.51 1.99 25.20
CA ALA A 259 14.64 0.58 24.84
C ALA A 259 14.49 0.36 23.33
N ASN A 260 14.92 -0.80 22.85
CA ASN A 260 14.61 -1.26 21.51
C ASN A 260 13.39 -2.18 21.53
N PHE A 261 12.63 -2.13 20.44
CA PHE A 261 11.42 -2.90 20.26
C PHE A 261 11.43 -3.58 18.90
N ILE A 262 11.20 -4.90 18.90
CA ILE A 262 10.83 -5.63 17.68
C ILE A 262 9.35 -5.92 17.80
N VAL A 263 8.55 -5.31 16.95
CA VAL A 263 7.08 -5.45 16.92
C VAL A 263 6.69 -6.34 15.76
N ARG A 264 5.93 -7.40 16.03
CA ARG A 264 5.43 -8.32 15.01
C ARG A 264 3.94 -8.58 15.19
N ASP A 265 3.22 -8.62 14.08
CA ASP A 265 1.84 -9.11 14.08
C ASP A 265 1.77 -10.65 14.16
N THR A 266 0.55 -11.20 14.19
CA THR A 266 0.30 -12.65 14.22
C THR A 266 0.81 -13.40 12.98
N LYS A 267 1.11 -12.69 11.89
CA LYS A 267 1.69 -13.23 10.66
C LYS A 267 3.22 -13.06 10.59
N GLY A 268 3.83 -12.53 11.65
CA GLY A 268 5.27 -12.30 11.75
C GLY A 268 5.78 -11.08 10.99
N ARG A 269 4.90 -10.23 10.45
CA ARG A 269 5.29 -8.99 9.77
C ARG A 269 5.80 -7.99 10.80
N VAL A 270 6.90 -7.29 10.45
CA VAL A 270 7.57 -6.33 11.34
C VAL A 270 6.97 -4.93 11.18
N TYR A 271 6.80 -4.25 12.31
CA TYR A 271 6.27 -2.88 12.38
C TYR A 271 7.21 -1.91 13.11
N PRO A 272 7.33 -0.65 12.66
CA PRO A 272 6.97 -0.16 11.33
C PRO A 272 7.68 -0.93 10.22
N LEU A 273 7.11 -0.95 9.01
CA LEU A 273 7.70 -1.70 7.89
C LEU A 273 9.11 -1.18 7.56
N PRO A 274 10.17 -2.02 7.62
CA PRO A 274 11.54 -1.57 7.44
C PRO A 274 11.79 -0.79 6.14
N SER A 275 11.22 -1.22 5.01
CA SER A 275 11.37 -0.55 3.71
C SER A 275 10.81 0.88 3.67
N ARG A 276 9.94 1.25 4.61
CA ARG A 276 9.25 2.56 4.66
C ARG A 276 9.64 3.40 5.87
N ARG A 277 10.61 2.96 6.68
CA ARG A 277 11.10 3.72 7.82
C ARG A 277 11.81 4.99 7.36
N LEU A 278 11.63 6.04 8.15
CA LEU A 278 12.38 7.29 8.04
C LEU A 278 13.25 7.46 9.30
N ALA A 279 14.31 8.26 9.19
CA ALA A 279 15.14 8.58 10.35
C ALA A 279 14.27 9.10 11.53
N PRO A 280 14.56 8.71 12.78
CA PRO A 280 15.76 8.00 13.22
C PRO A 280 15.72 6.45 13.09
N ASP A 281 14.63 5.87 12.60
CA ASP A 281 14.51 4.42 12.50
C ASP A 281 15.32 3.87 11.32
N PHE A 282 16.03 2.76 11.55
CA PHE A 282 16.84 2.13 10.54
C PHE A 282 16.05 1.06 9.77
N PHE A 283 16.34 0.95 8.46
CA PHE A 283 15.69 0.01 7.56
C PHE A 283 16.31 -1.39 7.55
N PHE A 284 17.55 -1.55 8.02
CA PHE A 284 18.32 -2.80 7.93
C PHE A 284 18.24 -3.68 9.19
N HIS A 285 17.49 -3.24 10.22
CA HIS A 285 17.20 -4.00 11.44
C HIS A 285 15.71 -4.08 11.67
N ASP A 286 15.26 -5.16 12.33
CA ASP A 286 13.85 -5.31 12.69
C ASP A 286 13.43 -4.38 13.83
N GLN A 287 14.36 -4.05 14.73
CA GLN A 287 14.07 -3.21 15.88
C GLN A 287 13.96 -1.71 15.56
N VAL A 288 13.20 -1.03 16.39
CA VAL A 288 13.15 0.42 16.51
C VAL A 288 13.49 0.82 17.94
N TYR A 289 14.00 2.02 18.13
CA TYR A 289 14.36 2.55 19.45
C TYR A 289 13.35 3.63 19.87
N ARG A 290 12.88 3.55 21.13
CA ARG A 290 11.98 4.54 21.69
C ARG A 290 12.39 4.89 23.11
N SER A 291 12.28 6.17 23.42
CA SER A 291 12.41 6.69 24.78
C SER A 291 11.08 6.60 25.52
N ASP A 292 11.13 6.69 26.82
CA ASP A 292 9.94 6.82 27.65
C ASP A 292 9.04 7.95 27.14
N GLY A 293 7.73 7.72 27.11
CA GLY A 293 6.72 8.65 26.62
C GLY A 293 6.56 8.71 25.09
N GLU A 294 7.46 8.09 24.29
CA GLU A 294 7.28 7.99 22.85
C GLU A 294 6.27 6.92 22.46
N SER A 295 5.80 6.97 21.21
CA SER A 295 4.79 6.04 20.70
C SER A 295 5.28 5.28 19.47
N ILE A 296 4.66 4.11 19.23
CA ILE A 296 4.73 3.37 17.98
C ILE A 296 3.33 3.37 17.36
N MET A 297 3.22 3.81 16.11
CA MET A 297 1.95 3.79 15.39
C MET A 297 1.68 2.39 14.86
N LEU A 298 0.55 1.78 15.25
CA LEU A 298 0.16 0.43 14.87
C LEU A 298 -1.30 0.39 14.41
N PRO A 299 -1.63 -0.37 13.36
CA PRO A 299 -3.02 -0.72 13.07
C PRO A 299 -3.67 -1.45 14.26
N PRO A 300 -5.00 -1.41 14.40
CA PRO A 300 -5.69 -2.33 15.30
C PRO A 300 -5.34 -3.79 15.02
N GLY A 301 -5.09 -4.59 16.06
CA GLY A 301 -4.69 -5.98 15.94
C GLY A 301 -3.83 -6.47 17.10
N ASP A 302 -3.42 -7.74 17.02
CA ASP A 302 -2.61 -8.40 18.04
C ASP A 302 -1.13 -8.40 17.66
N TYR A 303 -0.28 -7.98 18.60
CA TYR A 303 1.15 -7.84 18.40
C TYR A 303 1.97 -8.54 19.49
N SER A 304 3.10 -9.08 19.06
CA SER A 304 4.18 -9.53 19.92
C SER A 304 5.29 -8.48 19.90
N LEU A 305 5.70 -8.01 21.08
CA LEU A 305 6.80 -7.07 21.26
C LEU A 305 7.95 -7.81 21.94
N VAL A 306 9.15 -7.75 21.34
CA VAL A 306 10.38 -8.11 22.01
C VAL A 306 11.11 -6.85 22.41
N VAL A 307 11.31 -6.66 23.70
CA VAL A 307 11.90 -5.44 24.27
C VAL A 307 13.26 -5.75 24.86
N ASN A 308 14.26 -4.93 24.57
CA ASN A 308 15.61 -5.04 25.12
C ASN A 308 16.28 -3.66 25.19
N ARG A 309 17.39 -3.55 25.92
CA ARG A 309 18.24 -2.34 25.96
C ARG A 309 19.73 -2.62 25.75
N GLY A 310 20.08 -3.83 25.37
CA GLY A 310 21.47 -4.22 25.13
C GLY A 310 21.92 -5.40 26.00
N PRO A 311 23.22 -5.72 25.99
CA PRO A 311 23.73 -6.97 26.52
C PRO A 311 23.62 -7.14 28.05
N GLU A 312 23.42 -6.06 28.78
CA GLU A 312 23.23 -6.09 30.25
C GLU A 312 21.79 -6.42 30.67
N TYR A 313 20.85 -6.43 29.71
CA TYR A 313 19.43 -6.57 29.99
C TYR A 313 18.88 -7.90 29.48
N LEU A 314 17.91 -8.41 30.21
CA LEU A 314 17.16 -9.59 29.80
C LEU A 314 16.09 -9.20 28.78
N PRO A 315 16.07 -9.80 27.58
CA PRO A 315 15.00 -9.58 26.63
C PRO A 315 13.63 -9.98 27.23
N GLN A 316 12.63 -9.12 27.06
CA GLN A 316 11.28 -9.37 27.50
C GLN A 316 10.36 -9.56 26.29
N ARG A 317 9.33 -10.41 26.46
CA ARG A 317 8.29 -10.63 25.46
C ARG A 317 6.96 -10.19 26.03
N LEU A 318 6.27 -9.32 25.31
CA LEU A 318 4.95 -8.81 25.65
C LEU A 318 4.00 -9.11 24.51
N THR A 319 2.73 -9.33 24.84
CA THR A 319 1.65 -9.40 23.85
C THR A 319 0.72 -8.21 24.11
N VAL A 320 0.37 -7.51 23.04
CA VAL A 320 -0.46 -6.31 23.12
C VAL A 320 -1.55 -6.41 22.06
N ALA A 321 -2.81 -6.28 22.49
CA ALA A 321 -3.94 -6.07 21.60
C ALA A 321 -4.13 -4.56 21.40
N VAL A 322 -3.96 -4.08 20.19
CA VAL A 322 -4.23 -2.69 19.82
C VAL A 322 -5.65 -2.59 19.34
N THR A 323 -6.45 -1.76 20.00
CA THR A 323 -7.87 -1.54 19.65
C THR A 323 -8.03 -0.24 18.86
N GLU A 324 -9.24 0.10 18.42
CA GLU A 324 -9.52 1.35 17.70
C GLU A 324 -9.53 2.61 18.60
N GLU A 325 -9.22 2.47 19.87
CA GLU A 325 -9.10 3.59 20.80
C GLU A 325 -7.95 4.52 20.39
N ALA A 326 -8.11 5.80 20.66
CA ALA A 326 -7.20 6.85 20.15
C ALA A 326 -5.77 6.74 20.69
N GLU A 327 -5.58 6.25 21.92
CA GLU A 327 -4.27 6.10 22.58
C GLU A 327 -4.30 4.92 23.54
N GLN A 328 -3.27 4.10 23.49
CA GLN A 328 -3.07 2.99 24.43
C GLN A 328 -1.67 3.07 25.01
N THR A 329 -1.49 2.62 26.24
CA THR A 329 -0.19 2.65 26.94
C THR A 329 0.27 1.24 27.28
N VAL A 330 1.55 0.98 27.03
CA VAL A 330 2.26 -0.24 27.48
C VAL A 330 3.37 0.16 28.42
N ALA A 331 3.35 -0.39 29.63
CA ALA A 331 4.43 -0.25 30.59
C ALA A 331 5.49 -1.35 30.40
N VAL A 332 6.75 -0.93 30.46
CA VAL A 332 7.93 -1.79 30.31
C VAL A 332 8.93 -1.46 31.42
N ASP A 333 9.02 -2.33 32.41
CA ASP A 333 10.06 -2.27 33.44
C ASP A 333 11.20 -3.17 33.03
N LEU A 334 12.34 -2.58 32.66
CA LEU A 334 13.49 -3.30 32.17
C LEU A 334 14.14 -4.14 33.29
N LYS A 335 14.69 -5.30 32.94
CA LYS A 335 15.36 -6.20 33.87
C LYS A 335 16.82 -6.38 33.46
N ARG A 336 17.75 -6.06 34.35
CA ARG A 336 19.14 -6.36 34.13
C ARG A 336 19.48 -7.73 34.71
N TRP A 337 20.35 -8.45 34.03
CA TRP A 337 21.01 -9.65 34.63
C TRP A 337 22.35 -9.26 35.26
N ILE A 338 22.98 -8.16 34.82
CA ILE A 338 24.23 -7.61 35.37
C ILE A 338 24.22 -6.09 35.22
N HIS A 339 24.96 -5.43 36.13
CA HIS A 339 25.24 -4.00 36.06
C HIS A 339 26.74 -3.77 36.06
N VAL A 340 27.40 -3.91 34.90
CA VAL A 340 28.84 -3.91 34.77
C VAL A 340 29.50 -2.62 35.25
N ALA A 341 28.82 -1.47 35.11
CA ALA A 341 29.33 -0.18 35.60
C ALA A 341 29.52 -0.13 37.10
N LYS A 342 28.75 -0.89 37.91
CA LYS A 342 28.97 -1.05 39.35
C LYS A 342 30.28 -1.78 39.69
N HIS A 343 30.83 -2.48 38.71
CA HIS A 343 32.10 -3.18 38.83
C HIS A 343 33.26 -2.46 38.12
N GLY A 344 33.06 -1.23 37.71
CA GLY A 344 34.05 -0.39 37.03
C GLY A 344 34.27 -0.71 35.54
N TRP A 345 33.35 -1.50 34.92
CA TRP A 345 33.42 -1.83 33.50
C TRP A 345 32.42 -1.02 32.72
N TYR A 346 32.83 -0.50 31.55
CA TYR A 346 32.01 0.29 30.66
C TYR A 346 32.10 -0.26 29.26
N SER A 347 30.94 -0.46 28.62
CA SER A 347 30.84 -0.82 27.20
C SER A 347 31.04 0.41 26.34
N GLY A 348 31.79 0.29 25.26
CA GLY A 348 31.99 1.33 24.27
C GLY A 348 32.06 0.74 22.87
N ASP A 349 31.48 1.41 21.90
CA ASP A 349 31.65 1.10 20.48
C ASP A 349 32.61 2.14 19.88
N HIS A 350 33.73 1.66 19.34
CA HIS A 350 34.74 2.49 18.70
C HIS A 350 34.53 2.66 17.20
N HIS A 351 33.58 1.93 16.63
CA HIS A 351 33.30 1.93 15.21
C HIS A 351 31.83 2.23 14.95
N VAL A 352 31.45 3.48 15.17
CA VAL A 352 30.07 3.92 14.97
C VAL A 352 29.87 4.38 13.54
N HIS A 353 29.15 3.59 12.77
CA HIS A 353 28.59 4.06 11.52
C HIS A 353 27.31 4.87 11.80
N ALA A 354 27.46 6.13 12.14
CA ALA A 354 26.35 7.07 12.17
C ALA A 354 25.78 7.24 10.76
N ALA A 355 24.63 7.87 10.63
CA ALA A 355 23.79 8.01 9.41
C ALA A 355 24.50 8.23 8.05
N GLY A 356 25.82 8.37 8.00
CA GLY A 356 26.61 8.54 6.78
C GLY A 356 26.77 7.29 5.92
N CYS A 357 26.49 6.08 6.43
CA CYS A 357 26.55 4.84 5.64
C CYS A 357 25.22 4.47 4.98
N ALA A 358 24.12 5.06 5.45
CA ALA A 358 22.83 5.05 4.80
C ALA A 358 22.38 6.50 4.72
N THR A 359 22.54 7.12 3.59
CA THR A 359 21.95 8.44 3.33
C THR A 359 20.44 8.29 3.31
N THR A 360 19.83 8.33 4.50
CA THR A 360 18.45 8.75 4.60
C THR A 360 18.46 10.24 4.31
N THR A 361 17.74 10.65 3.31
CA THR A 361 17.60 12.05 2.89
C THR A 361 16.87 12.91 3.93
N ALA A 362 16.27 12.30 4.95
CA ALA A 362 15.79 13.01 6.14
C ALA A 362 16.97 13.16 7.10
N ARG A 363 17.54 14.37 7.21
CA ARG A 363 18.42 14.72 8.32
C ARG A 363 17.63 14.50 9.61
N PRO A 364 18.14 13.70 10.58
CA PRO A 364 17.57 13.73 11.92
C PRO A 364 17.57 15.20 12.36
N LYS A 365 16.45 15.71 12.80
CA LYS A 365 16.49 16.89 13.68
C LYS A 365 17.32 16.43 14.86
N ALA A 366 18.57 16.89 14.92
CA ALA A 366 19.39 16.70 16.08
C ALA A 366 18.62 17.28 17.25
N SER A 367 18.01 16.42 18.06
CA SER A 367 17.69 16.79 19.42
C SER A 367 19.05 17.01 20.07
N ALA A 368 19.43 18.26 20.21
CA ALA A 368 20.61 18.61 20.99
C ALA A 368 20.47 17.93 22.35
N PRO A 369 21.53 17.28 22.85
CA PRO A 369 21.52 16.84 24.23
C PRO A 369 21.24 18.05 25.09
N LYS A 370 20.15 18.03 25.87
CA LYS A 370 19.95 19.00 26.94
C LYS A 370 21.08 18.81 27.91
N PRO A 371 21.65 19.92 28.40
CA PRO A 371 22.77 19.92 29.37
C PRO A 371 22.42 19.21 30.66
#